data_2a7eed624b9de6c0db7ebc0a105aed04
#
_entry.id   2a7eed624b9de6c0db7ebc0a105aed04
#
_cell.length_a   1.000
_cell.length_b   1.000
_cell.length_c   1.000
_cell.angle_alpha   90.00
_cell.angle_beta   90.00
_cell.angle_gamma   90.00
#
_symmetry.space_group_name_H-M   'P 1'
#
loop_
_entity.id
_entity.type
_entity.pdbx_description
1 polymer ?
#
loop_
_entity_poly.entity_id
_entity_poly.type
_entity_poly.pdbx_seq_one_letter_code
_entity_poly.pdbx_strand_id
1 'polypeptide(L)'
;MKALGSALVVLLLAAGLTLIGYARWAEPLKEGDRALADGKLEDAIARYQAAEARFDALPAAKQLVTTEYTRAVGNHFWALYRLKRYDEVIDLAQRAPAEASPHFWSACAFFQKATIEEKPEARLGWLSRAEEEFRKAVEAAPGDWDTKYNFELTTRLSAELRKQPLTPPKQLMQLLRPPTPGAKTPRRIG
;
A
#
# COMPACT_ATOMS: atom_id res chain seq x y z
N MET A 1 -22.93 -8.13 -54.42
CA MET A 1 -22.51 -9.30 -53.61
C MET A 1 -21.00 -9.37 -53.37
N LYS A 2 -20.11 -9.19 -54.35
CA LYS A 2 -18.63 -9.24 -54.17
C LYS A 2 -18.11 -8.18 -53.21
N ALA A 3 -18.60 -6.94 -53.26
CA ALA A 3 -18.15 -5.83 -52.38
C ALA A 3 -18.52 -6.09 -50.89
N LEU A 4 -19.68 -6.70 -50.61
CA LEU A 4 -20.10 -7.02 -49.25
C LEU A 4 -19.20 -8.13 -48.65
N GLY A 5 -18.81 -9.13 -49.45
CA GLY A 5 -17.89 -10.17 -49.03
C GLY A 5 -16.49 -9.62 -48.70
N SER A 6 -15.98 -8.73 -49.54
CA SER A 6 -14.67 -8.09 -49.30
C SER A 6 -14.69 -7.22 -48.03
N ALA A 7 -15.77 -6.47 -47.79
CA ALA A 7 -15.92 -5.65 -46.59
C ALA A 7 -15.93 -6.51 -45.31
N LEU A 8 -16.63 -7.65 -45.35
CA LEU A 8 -16.67 -8.61 -44.22
C LEU A 8 -15.28 -9.18 -43.90
N VAL A 9 -14.53 -9.57 -44.93
CA VAL A 9 -13.16 -10.10 -44.76
C VAL A 9 -12.24 -9.06 -44.12
N VAL A 10 -12.28 -7.79 -44.60
CA VAL A 10 -11.49 -6.71 -44.03
C VAL A 10 -11.85 -6.48 -42.55
N LEU A 11 -13.12 -6.48 -42.23
CA LEU A 11 -13.62 -6.30 -40.84
C LEU A 11 -13.15 -7.46 -39.92
N LEU A 12 -13.20 -8.69 -40.39
CA LEU A 12 -12.72 -9.86 -39.63
C LEU A 12 -11.20 -9.80 -39.42
N LEU A 13 -10.43 -9.38 -40.44
CA LEU A 13 -8.99 -9.20 -40.30
C LEU A 13 -8.66 -8.09 -39.32
N ALA A 14 -9.34 -6.94 -39.38
CA ALA A 14 -9.17 -5.85 -38.45
C ALA A 14 -9.50 -6.29 -37.01
N ALA A 15 -10.61 -7.00 -36.80
CA ALA A 15 -10.97 -7.53 -35.50
C ALA A 15 -9.91 -8.54 -34.98
N GLY A 16 -9.41 -9.42 -35.83
CA GLY A 16 -8.35 -10.37 -35.48
C GLY A 16 -7.05 -9.70 -35.05
N LEU A 17 -6.62 -8.68 -35.81
CA LEU A 17 -5.42 -7.87 -35.47
C LEU A 17 -5.60 -7.13 -34.14
N THR A 18 -6.79 -6.56 -33.91
CA THR A 18 -7.12 -5.87 -32.64
C THR A 18 -7.06 -6.82 -31.45
N LEU A 19 -7.61 -8.03 -31.59
CA LEU A 19 -7.57 -9.06 -30.53
C LEU A 19 -6.14 -9.52 -30.23
N ILE A 20 -5.32 -9.74 -31.27
CA ILE A 20 -3.91 -10.10 -31.10
C ILE A 20 -3.14 -8.95 -30.42
N GLY A 21 -3.37 -7.70 -30.85
CA GLY A 21 -2.78 -6.53 -30.23
C GLY A 21 -3.12 -6.41 -28.76
N TYR A 22 -4.41 -6.57 -28.42
CA TYR A 22 -4.89 -6.57 -27.05
C TYR A 22 -4.27 -7.70 -26.21
N ALA A 23 -4.23 -8.94 -26.76
CA ALA A 23 -3.66 -10.07 -26.06
C ALA A 23 -2.19 -9.87 -25.68
N ARG A 24 -1.38 -9.30 -26.60
CA ARG A 24 0.02 -8.95 -26.36
C ARG A 24 0.18 -7.79 -25.39
N TRP A 25 -0.71 -6.79 -25.49
CA TRP A 25 -0.67 -5.64 -24.61
C TRP A 25 -1.01 -6.02 -23.16
N ALA A 26 -1.96 -6.95 -22.96
CA ALA A 26 -2.38 -7.44 -21.65
C ALA A 26 -1.50 -8.58 -21.10
N GLU A 27 -0.47 -9.03 -21.86
CA GLU A 27 0.42 -10.15 -21.47
C GLU A 27 1.06 -9.97 -20.09
N PRO A 28 1.66 -8.80 -19.72
CA PRO A 28 2.26 -8.63 -18.39
C PRO A 28 1.27 -8.82 -17.25
N LEU A 29 0.01 -8.40 -17.42
CA LEU A 29 -1.00 -8.63 -16.40
C LEU A 29 -1.25 -10.12 -16.18
N LYS A 30 -1.36 -10.90 -17.25
CA LYS A 30 -1.54 -12.37 -17.17
C LYS A 30 -0.33 -13.08 -16.57
N GLU A 31 0.86 -12.60 -16.89
CA GLU A 31 2.10 -13.14 -16.32
C GLU A 31 2.23 -12.77 -14.84
N GLY A 32 1.83 -11.56 -14.46
CA GLY A 32 1.73 -11.14 -13.07
C GLY A 32 0.77 -12.02 -12.26
N ASP A 33 -0.43 -12.26 -12.79
CA ASP A 33 -1.43 -13.14 -12.15
C ASP A 33 -0.89 -14.58 -11.98
N ARG A 34 -0.16 -15.11 -12.96
CA ARG A 34 0.50 -16.44 -12.85
C ARG A 34 1.60 -16.44 -11.79
N ALA A 35 2.49 -15.44 -11.83
CA ALA A 35 3.56 -15.33 -10.86
C ALA A 35 3.00 -15.20 -9.43
N LEU A 36 1.91 -14.45 -9.27
CA LEU A 36 1.20 -14.32 -8.01
C LEU A 36 0.64 -15.66 -7.53
N ALA A 37 -0.02 -16.40 -8.41
CA ALA A 37 -0.56 -17.73 -8.12
C ALA A 37 0.53 -18.73 -7.74
N ASP A 38 1.70 -18.63 -8.38
CA ASP A 38 2.89 -19.45 -8.09
C ASP A 38 3.62 -19.01 -6.79
N GLY A 39 3.20 -17.94 -6.13
CA GLY A 39 3.86 -17.36 -4.96
C GLY A 39 5.15 -16.61 -5.26
N LYS A 40 5.46 -16.33 -6.53
CA LYS A 40 6.64 -15.59 -6.99
C LYS A 40 6.37 -14.08 -6.90
N LEU A 41 6.34 -13.54 -5.68
CA LEU A 41 5.83 -12.19 -5.42
C LEU A 41 6.68 -11.10 -6.10
N GLU A 42 8.00 -11.22 -6.13
CA GLU A 42 8.88 -10.25 -6.80
C GLU A 42 8.66 -10.23 -8.33
N ASP A 43 8.52 -11.41 -8.95
CA ASP A 43 8.20 -11.51 -10.36
C ASP A 43 6.83 -10.91 -10.65
N ALA A 44 5.84 -11.17 -9.79
CA ALA A 44 4.50 -10.61 -9.92
C ALA A 44 4.53 -9.07 -9.88
N ILE A 45 5.26 -8.48 -8.93
CA ILE A 45 5.44 -7.01 -8.82
C ILE A 45 6.02 -6.45 -10.13
N ALA A 46 7.11 -7.03 -10.63
CA ALA A 46 7.73 -6.57 -11.87
C ALA A 46 6.77 -6.62 -13.07
N ARG A 47 5.92 -7.67 -13.15
CA ARG A 47 4.91 -7.80 -14.21
C ARG A 47 3.76 -6.82 -14.05
N TYR A 48 3.27 -6.57 -12.82
CA TYR A 48 2.23 -5.56 -12.58
C TYR A 48 2.74 -4.15 -12.88
N GLN A 49 3.97 -3.81 -12.52
CA GLN A 49 4.58 -2.53 -12.88
C GLN A 49 4.66 -2.35 -14.41
N ALA A 50 5.05 -3.41 -15.15
CA ALA A 50 5.07 -3.38 -16.60
C ALA A 50 3.66 -3.24 -17.20
N ALA A 51 2.64 -3.87 -16.60
CA ALA A 51 1.25 -3.71 -17.01
C ALA A 51 0.76 -2.27 -16.76
N GLU A 52 0.97 -1.72 -15.55
CA GLU A 52 0.60 -0.34 -15.18
C GLU A 52 1.23 0.68 -16.13
N ALA A 53 2.52 0.54 -16.46
CA ALA A 53 3.19 1.41 -17.41
C ALA A 53 2.55 1.38 -18.80
N ARG A 54 2.05 0.22 -19.26
CA ARG A 54 1.33 0.10 -20.55
C ARG A 54 -0.05 0.78 -20.48
N PHE A 55 -0.77 0.65 -19.35
CA PHE A 55 -2.04 1.35 -19.13
C PHE A 55 -1.85 2.86 -19.10
N ASP A 56 -0.80 3.34 -18.45
CA ASP A 56 -0.51 4.77 -18.35
C ASP A 56 -0.05 5.39 -19.68
N ALA A 57 0.61 4.60 -20.53
CA ALA A 57 1.01 5.03 -21.88
C ALA A 57 -0.17 5.25 -22.83
N LEU A 58 -1.35 4.68 -22.55
CA LEU A 58 -2.55 4.75 -23.39
C LEU A 58 -3.79 5.14 -22.57
N PRO A 59 -3.94 6.40 -22.13
CA PRO A 59 -5.03 6.81 -21.23
C PRO A 59 -6.44 6.49 -21.77
N ALA A 60 -6.65 6.59 -23.10
CA ALA A 60 -7.93 6.24 -23.71
C ALA A 60 -8.24 4.73 -23.59
N ALA A 61 -7.25 3.87 -23.79
CA ALA A 61 -7.40 2.42 -23.59
C ALA A 61 -7.61 2.10 -22.11
N LYS A 62 -6.93 2.79 -21.20
CA LYS A 62 -7.09 2.63 -19.75
C LYS A 62 -8.53 2.83 -19.31
N GLN A 63 -9.25 3.82 -19.87
CA GLN A 63 -10.67 4.04 -19.57
C GLN A 63 -11.56 2.89 -20.02
N LEU A 64 -11.22 2.17 -21.10
CA LEU A 64 -12.00 1.05 -21.63
C LEU A 64 -11.76 -0.25 -20.82
N VAL A 65 -10.62 -0.36 -20.16
CA VAL A 65 -10.19 -1.56 -19.41
C VAL A 65 -9.90 -1.24 -17.94
N THR A 66 -10.73 -0.41 -17.34
CA THR A 66 -10.59 0.05 -15.95
C THR A 66 -10.53 -1.12 -14.97
N THR A 67 -11.32 -2.17 -15.19
CA THR A 67 -11.36 -3.37 -14.34
C THR A 67 -10.00 -4.08 -14.29
N GLU A 68 -9.37 -4.26 -15.45
CA GLU A 68 -8.05 -4.89 -15.57
C GLU A 68 -6.96 -4.05 -14.92
N TYR A 69 -7.03 -2.74 -15.12
CA TYR A 69 -6.09 -1.81 -14.48
C TYR A 69 -6.24 -1.83 -12.95
N THR A 70 -7.45 -1.71 -12.42
CA THR A 70 -7.75 -1.79 -10.99
C THR A 70 -7.27 -3.10 -10.39
N ARG A 71 -7.49 -4.23 -11.08
CA ARG A 71 -7.01 -5.54 -10.65
C ARG A 71 -5.49 -5.62 -10.61
N ALA A 72 -4.80 -5.09 -11.64
CA ALA A 72 -3.33 -5.05 -11.65
C ALA A 72 -2.79 -4.31 -10.44
N VAL A 73 -3.31 -3.11 -10.16
CA VAL A 73 -2.90 -2.28 -9.02
C VAL A 73 -3.26 -2.95 -7.69
N GLY A 74 -4.44 -3.55 -7.57
CA GLY A 74 -4.85 -4.26 -6.35
C GLY A 74 -3.95 -5.46 -6.04
N ASN A 75 -3.61 -6.26 -7.04
CA ASN A 75 -2.69 -7.39 -6.89
C ASN A 75 -1.24 -6.93 -6.62
N HIS A 76 -0.83 -5.78 -7.18
CA HIS A 76 0.45 -5.17 -6.88
C HIS A 76 0.54 -4.73 -5.41
N PHE A 77 -0.49 -4.05 -4.88
CA PHE A 77 -0.60 -3.75 -3.46
C PHE A 77 -0.45 -4.98 -2.59
N TRP A 78 -1.19 -6.04 -2.92
CA TRP A 78 -1.15 -7.28 -2.17
C TRP A 78 0.24 -7.91 -2.14
N ALA A 79 0.93 -7.96 -3.29
CA ALA A 79 2.27 -8.53 -3.40
C ALA A 79 3.31 -7.72 -2.60
N LEU A 80 3.30 -6.38 -2.71
CA LEU A 80 4.15 -5.48 -1.92
C LEU A 80 3.92 -5.64 -0.42
N TYR A 81 2.64 -5.67 0.00
CA TYR A 81 2.28 -5.83 1.40
C TYR A 81 2.76 -7.17 1.98
N ARG A 82 2.61 -8.26 1.22
CA ARG A 82 3.09 -9.60 1.61
C ARG A 82 4.61 -9.66 1.78
N LEU A 83 5.35 -8.92 0.97
CA LEU A 83 6.80 -8.76 1.08
C LEU A 83 7.23 -7.72 2.13
N LYS A 84 6.30 -7.13 2.86
CA LYS A 84 6.53 -6.08 3.86
C LYS A 84 7.20 -4.82 3.28
N ARG A 85 7.03 -4.56 1.99
CA ARG A 85 7.54 -3.38 1.28
C ARG A 85 6.59 -2.20 1.48
N TYR A 86 6.38 -1.82 2.77
CA TYR A 86 5.33 -0.88 3.17
C TYR A 86 5.50 0.52 2.61
N ASP A 87 6.74 1.00 2.45
CA ASP A 87 6.97 2.31 1.84
C ASP A 87 6.50 2.34 0.39
N GLU A 88 6.73 1.28 -0.37
CA GLU A 88 6.28 1.16 -1.75
C GLU A 88 4.75 1.00 -1.85
N VAL A 89 4.10 0.38 -0.86
CA VAL A 89 2.62 0.38 -0.76
C VAL A 89 2.11 1.82 -0.62
N ILE A 90 2.74 2.63 0.25
CA ILE A 90 2.36 4.02 0.47
C ILE A 90 2.58 4.86 -0.80
N ASP A 91 3.71 4.68 -1.49
CA ASP A 91 4.03 5.39 -2.72
C ASP A 91 3.07 5.01 -3.87
N LEU A 92 2.74 3.72 -4.00
CA LEU A 92 1.76 3.24 -4.97
C LEU A 92 0.37 3.84 -4.71
N ALA A 93 -0.03 3.97 -3.44
CA ALA A 93 -1.32 4.52 -3.05
C ALA A 93 -1.54 5.97 -3.51
N GLN A 94 -0.46 6.77 -3.65
CA GLN A 94 -0.56 8.16 -4.09
C GLN A 94 -1.03 8.31 -5.56
N ARG A 95 -0.85 7.28 -6.38
CA ARG A 95 -1.16 7.29 -7.83
C ARG A 95 -2.19 6.24 -8.25
N ALA A 96 -2.60 5.39 -7.32
CA ALA A 96 -3.55 4.32 -7.58
C ALA A 96 -4.98 4.84 -7.79
N PRO A 97 -5.79 4.17 -8.60
CA PRO A 97 -7.20 4.51 -8.77
C PRO A 97 -7.99 4.22 -7.48
N ALA A 98 -9.06 4.98 -7.26
CA ALA A 98 -9.89 4.85 -6.06
C ALA A 98 -10.46 3.42 -5.89
N GLU A 99 -10.79 2.77 -7.00
CA GLU A 99 -11.35 1.41 -7.06
C GLU A 99 -10.36 0.33 -6.58
N ALA A 100 -9.05 0.62 -6.55
CA ALA A 100 -8.03 -0.27 -5.99
C ALA A 100 -7.85 -0.10 -4.47
N SER A 101 -8.70 0.69 -3.83
CA SER A 101 -8.73 0.95 -2.38
C SER A 101 -7.39 1.46 -1.81
N PRO A 102 -6.80 2.53 -2.39
CA PRO A 102 -5.47 3.01 -1.99
C PRO A 102 -5.40 3.41 -0.52
N HIS A 103 -6.45 4.04 0.02
CA HIS A 103 -6.51 4.42 1.43
C HIS A 103 -6.47 3.21 2.37
N PHE A 104 -7.14 2.12 2.03
CA PHE A 104 -7.09 0.88 2.81
C PHE A 104 -5.67 0.30 2.85
N TRP A 105 -5.00 0.19 1.70
CA TRP A 105 -3.65 -0.36 1.62
C TRP A 105 -2.62 0.52 2.32
N SER A 106 -2.71 1.84 2.13
CA SER A 106 -1.88 2.82 2.81
C SER A 106 -2.04 2.74 4.33
N ALA A 107 -3.29 2.66 4.82
CA ALA A 107 -3.59 2.50 6.23
C ALA A 107 -2.99 1.21 6.81
N CYS A 108 -3.16 0.08 6.10
CA CYS A 108 -2.55 -1.20 6.49
C CYS A 108 -1.02 -1.09 6.57
N ALA A 109 -0.38 -0.41 5.61
CA ALA A 109 1.07 -0.23 5.59
C ALA A 109 1.54 0.64 6.77
N PHE A 110 0.89 1.76 7.06
CA PHE A 110 1.18 2.60 8.24
C PHE A 110 0.97 1.85 9.55
N PHE A 111 -0.09 1.06 9.65
CA PHE A 111 -0.35 0.21 10.82
C PHE A 111 0.80 -0.79 11.04
N GLN A 112 1.24 -1.47 9.99
CA GLN A 112 2.36 -2.41 10.09
C GLN A 112 3.67 -1.70 10.47
N LYS A 113 3.94 -0.50 9.94
CA LYS A 113 5.09 0.33 10.38
C LYS A 113 5.00 0.66 11.86
N ALA A 114 3.81 0.94 12.38
CA ALA A 114 3.61 1.15 13.81
C ALA A 114 3.91 -0.10 14.66
N THR A 115 3.59 -1.31 14.16
CA THR A 115 3.82 -2.54 14.92
C THR A 115 5.30 -2.89 15.09
N ILE A 116 6.15 -2.47 14.15
CA ILE A 116 7.60 -2.72 14.17
C ILE A 116 8.41 -1.54 14.74
N GLU A 117 7.76 -0.40 15.00
CA GLU A 117 8.42 0.79 15.55
C GLU A 117 8.64 0.64 17.06
N GLU A 118 9.88 0.83 17.51
CA GLU A 118 10.24 0.71 18.92
C GLU A 118 9.97 1.97 19.72
N LYS A 119 10.11 3.16 19.09
CA LYS A 119 9.94 4.44 19.76
C LYS A 119 8.47 4.79 19.91
N PRO A 120 7.95 4.99 21.14
CA PRO A 120 6.52 5.25 21.35
C PRO A 120 5.98 6.45 20.59
N GLU A 121 6.74 7.55 20.50
CA GLU A 121 6.35 8.75 19.78
C GLU A 121 6.21 8.50 18.27
N ALA A 122 7.18 7.79 17.68
CA ALA A 122 7.15 7.44 16.26
C ALA A 122 6.05 6.42 15.97
N ARG A 123 5.85 5.44 16.87
CA ARG A 123 4.73 4.48 16.80
C ARG A 123 3.38 5.20 16.77
N LEU A 124 3.19 6.15 17.69
CA LEU A 124 1.96 6.95 17.71
C LEU A 124 1.79 7.76 16.42
N GLY A 125 2.88 8.30 15.86
CA GLY A 125 2.86 8.98 14.57
C GLY A 125 2.38 8.09 13.41
N TRP A 126 2.85 6.84 13.36
CA TRP A 126 2.41 5.86 12.37
C TRP A 126 0.94 5.45 12.57
N LEU A 127 0.52 5.20 13.83
CA LEU A 127 -0.89 4.88 14.14
C LEU A 127 -1.83 6.04 13.77
N SER A 128 -1.43 7.28 14.01
CA SER A 128 -2.25 8.44 13.65
C SER A 128 -2.43 8.57 12.12
N ARG A 129 -1.39 8.25 11.34
CA ARG A 129 -1.50 8.19 9.87
C ARG A 129 -2.37 7.03 9.41
N ALA A 130 -2.24 5.86 10.04
CA ALA A 130 -3.10 4.71 9.75
C ALA A 130 -4.58 5.03 10.03
N GLU A 131 -4.87 5.67 11.17
CA GLU A 131 -6.22 6.09 11.57
C GLU A 131 -6.84 7.05 10.54
N GLU A 132 -6.08 8.04 10.07
CA GLU A 132 -6.52 8.99 9.05
C GLU A 132 -6.82 8.30 7.71
N GLU A 133 -5.96 7.40 7.26
CA GLU A 133 -6.17 6.67 6.01
C GLU A 133 -7.31 5.65 6.11
N PHE A 134 -7.46 4.94 7.25
CA PHE A 134 -8.63 4.08 7.46
C PHE A 134 -9.93 4.87 7.50
N ARG A 135 -9.95 6.07 8.08
CA ARG A 135 -11.13 6.95 8.04
C ARG A 135 -11.54 7.24 6.61
N LYS A 136 -10.60 7.64 5.75
CA LYS A 136 -10.86 7.87 4.32
C LYS A 136 -11.33 6.59 3.61
N ALA A 137 -10.77 5.43 3.95
CA ALA A 137 -11.18 4.16 3.39
C ALA A 137 -12.62 3.80 3.79
N VAL A 138 -13.03 4.05 5.06
CA VAL A 138 -14.44 3.87 5.51
C VAL A 138 -15.38 4.83 4.80
N GLU A 139 -14.97 6.07 4.58
CA GLU A 139 -15.77 7.05 3.82
C GLU A 139 -15.97 6.62 2.37
N ALA A 140 -14.92 6.05 1.73
CA ALA A 140 -14.98 5.57 0.36
C ALA A 140 -15.80 4.26 0.21
N ALA A 141 -15.77 3.39 1.22
CA ALA A 141 -16.46 2.09 1.21
C ALA A 141 -17.20 1.82 2.53
N PRO A 142 -18.30 2.52 2.82
CA PRO A 142 -19.00 2.42 4.12
C PRO A 142 -19.69 1.08 4.36
N GLY A 143 -19.74 0.20 3.36
CA GLY A 143 -20.22 -1.19 3.49
C GLY A 143 -19.16 -2.20 3.90
N ASP A 144 -17.87 -1.84 3.84
CA ASP A 144 -16.76 -2.74 4.13
C ASP A 144 -16.51 -2.88 5.64
N TRP A 145 -16.84 -4.06 6.17
CA TRP A 145 -16.69 -4.38 7.59
C TRP A 145 -15.23 -4.55 8.01
N ASP A 146 -14.36 -5.06 7.15
CA ASP A 146 -12.94 -5.25 7.47
C ASP A 146 -12.24 -3.90 7.64
N THR A 147 -12.56 -2.94 6.78
CA THR A 147 -12.07 -1.57 6.88
C THR A 147 -12.55 -0.89 8.16
N LYS A 148 -13.84 -1.03 8.52
CA LYS A 148 -14.40 -0.50 9.77
C LYS A 148 -13.75 -1.10 11.00
N TYR A 149 -13.57 -2.41 11.02
CA TYR A 149 -12.90 -3.10 12.11
C TYR A 149 -11.46 -2.61 12.29
N ASN A 150 -10.71 -2.49 11.20
CA ASN A 150 -9.33 -2.02 11.25
C ASN A 150 -9.24 -0.55 11.69
N PHE A 151 -10.19 0.28 11.28
CA PHE A 151 -10.30 1.67 11.76
C PHE A 151 -10.52 1.73 13.27
N GLU A 152 -11.50 0.98 13.78
CA GLU A 152 -11.80 0.96 15.22
C GLU A 152 -10.64 0.42 16.04
N LEU A 153 -10.00 -0.67 15.59
CA LEU A 153 -8.81 -1.24 16.23
C LEU A 153 -7.69 -0.21 16.30
N THR A 154 -7.40 0.47 15.20
CA THR A 154 -6.34 1.48 15.12
C THR A 154 -6.61 2.66 16.05
N THR A 155 -7.86 3.14 16.08
CA THR A 155 -8.28 4.23 16.97
C THR A 155 -8.13 3.86 18.44
N ARG A 156 -8.51 2.64 18.83
CA ARG A 156 -8.34 2.14 20.21
C ARG A 156 -6.86 2.07 20.60
N LEU A 157 -6.02 1.48 19.75
CA LEU A 157 -4.58 1.39 20.01
C LEU A 157 -3.91 2.76 20.11
N SER A 158 -4.30 3.70 19.25
CA SER A 158 -3.83 5.08 19.32
C SER A 158 -4.22 5.74 20.65
N ALA A 159 -5.47 5.55 21.07
CA ALA A 159 -5.97 6.12 22.33
C ALA A 159 -5.28 5.50 23.56
N GLU A 160 -5.00 4.22 23.55
CA GLU A 160 -4.26 3.54 24.61
C GLU A 160 -2.81 4.04 24.70
N LEU A 161 -2.14 4.15 23.57
CA LEU A 161 -0.75 4.63 23.54
C LEU A 161 -0.63 6.09 23.99
N ARG A 162 -1.61 6.96 23.66
CA ARG A 162 -1.65 8.35 24.14
C ARG A 162 -1.79 8.46 25.66
N LYS A 163 -2.37 7.46 26.34
CA LYS A 163 -2.50 7.44 27.82
C LYS A 163 -1.19 7.02 28.51
N GLN A 164 -0.27 6.39 27.79
CA GLN A 164 1.03 5.99 28.34
C GLN A 164 1.98 7.22 28.35
N PRO A 165 2.81 7.40 29.40
CA PRO A 165 3.82 8.44 29.38
C PRO A 165 4.83 8.16 28.28
N LEU A 166 4.83 8.98 27.23
CA LEU A 166 5.72 8.83 26.07
C LEU A 166 7.19 9.11 26.41
N THR A 167 7.42 9.91 27.46
CA THR A 167 8.75 10.26 27.95
C THR A 167 8.81 10.00 29.46
N PRO A 168 9.90 9.40 29.98
CA PRO A 168 10.09 9.27 31.43
C PRO A 168 10.00 10.66 32.08
N PRO A 169 9.39 10.80 33.27
CA PRO A 169 9.37 12.06 33.99
C PRO A 169 10.81 12.61 34.11
N LYS A 170 10.99 13.93 33.92
CA LYS A 170 12.32 14.60 33.99
C LYS A 170 13.11 14.23 35.25
N GLN A 171 12.41 14.00 36.38
CA GLN A 171 13.00 13.55 37.62
C GLN A 171 13.64 12.17 37.53
N LEU A 172 13.04 11.20 36.79
CA LEU A 172 13.65 9.89 36.59
C LEU A 172 14.89 9.97 35.69
N MET A 173 14.88 10.84 34.68
CA MET A 173 16.04 11.08 33.82
C MET A 173 17.21 11.72 34.59
N GLN A 174 16.95 12.54 35.59
CA GLN A 174 18.00 13.11 36.45
C GLN A 174 18.66 12.07 37.36
N LEU A 175 17.88 11.06 37.79
CA LEU A 175 18.40 9.94 38.58
C LEU A 175 19.22 8.94 37.74
N LEU A 176 18.96 8.86 36.45
CA LEU A 176 19.65 7.99 35.50
C LEU A 176 20.91 8.62 34.87
N ARG A 177 21.20 9.88 35.16
CA ARG A 177 22.46 10.49 34.70
C ARG A 177 23.64 9.82 35.42
N PRO A 178 24.60 9.24 34.71
CA PRO A 178 25.83 8.80 35.35
C PRO A 178 26.53 10.00 36.03
N PRO A 179 27.14 9.79 37.18
CA PRO A 179 27.85 10.89 37.86
C PRO A 179 28.90 11.49 36.93
N THR A 180 28.92 12.80 36.84
CA THR A 180 29.84 13.54 35.97
C THR A 180 31.28 13.18 36.42
N PRO A 181 32.19 12.79 35.52
CA PRO A 181 33.60 12.55 35.88
C PRO A 181 34.16 13.78 36.53
N GLY A 182 34.56 13.70 37.82
CA GLY A 182 35.10 14.82 38.59
C GLY A 182 34.25 15.32 39.77
N ALA A 183 33.06 14.79 40.01
CA ALA A 183 32.32 15.07 41.24
C ALA A 183 33.09 14.47 42.43
N LYS A 184 33.72 15.35 43.24
CA LYS A 184 34.45 14.97 44.47
C LYS A 184 33.46 14.28 45.41
N THR A 185 33.76 13.03 45.76
CA THR A 185 33.06 12.33 46.84
C THR A 185 33.13 13.18 48.12
N PRO A 186 31.98 13.39 48.81
CA PRO A 186 32.05 14.13 50.08
C PRO A 186 32.96 13.39 51.06
N ARG A 187 33.98 14.11 51.56
CA ARG A 187 34.94 13.61 52.54
C ARG A 187 34.15 13.35 53.82
N ARG A 188 34.04 12.08 54.25
CA ARG A 188 33.55 11.76 55.57
C ARG A 188 34.46 12.41 56.59
N ILE A 189 33.95 13.40 57.32
CA ILE A 189 34.60 13.95 58.51
C ILE A 189 34.24 12.94 59.62
N GLY A 190 35.29 12.30 60.16
CA GLY A 190 35.20 11.45 61.34
C GLY A 190 35.12 12.25 62.59
#